data_55dc91a7a316dc1c75bc241e6a5d823d
#
_entry.id   55dc91a7a316dc1c75bc241e6a5d823d
#
_cell.length_a   1.000
_cell.length_b   1.000
_cell.length_c   1.000
_cell.angle_alpha   90.00
_cell.angle_beta   90.00
_cell.angle_gamma   90.00
#
_symmetry.space_group_name_H-M   'P 1'
#
loop_
_entity.id
_entity.type
_entity.pdbx_description
1 polymer ?
#
loop_
_entity_poly.entity_id
_entity_poly.type
_entity_poly.pdbx_seq_one_letter_code
_entity_poly.pdbx_strand_id
1 'polypeptide(L)'
;VGLELADRLNPRTDDVVVEIGCGKGFLTRFVAQIGCKLICYEVDESLGEEFKRNVPFENVELRLKDFLEVDVEEIKGARLCYGSIPYQISSKIIRKVIELGFERCILIVQKEFAEKLIMGRDRRRHTLMTVLGQTYFNVSILRRVPKGCFEPPPRVDSAMIELVRKRVQLDLDGYEQFLKKLFVRPNRSVKAVLKEMDVAQCEIFENERISDLSAEQVLNIYSRWSNDEGRAL
;
A
#
# COMPACT_ATOMS: atom_id res chain seq x y z
N VAL A 1 -6.72 7.33 17.88
CA VAL A 1 -6.32 6.61 16.65
C VAL A 1 -7.56 6.24 15.86
N GLY A 2 -8.51 5.45 16.43
CA GLY A 2 -9.68 4.96 15.69
C GLY A 2 -10.59 6.07 15.15
N LEU A 3 -10.98 7.04 15.97
CA LEU A 3 -11.78 8.21 15.51
C LEU A 3 -11.11 8.97 14.40
N GLU A 4 -9.83 9.29 14.56
CA GLU A 4 -9.07 10.01 13.54
C GLU A 4 -8.93 9.21 12.23
N LEU A 5 -8.77 7.89 12.32
CA LEU A 5 -8.76 7.01 11.16
C LEU A 5 -10.10 7.09 10.42
N ALA A 6 -11.22 6.97 11.13
CA ALA A 6 -12.56 7.05 10.57
C ALA A 6 -12.82 8.43 9.92
N ASP A 7 -12.42 9.52 10.59
CA ASP A 7 -12.53 10.89 10.07
C ASP A 7 -11.69 11.09 8.79
N ARG A 8 -10.47 10.55 8.77
CA ARG A 8 -9.57 10.68 7.60
C ARG A 8 -10.02 9.80 6.44
N LEU A 9 -10.52 8.60 6.71
CA LEU A 9 -11.09 7.73 5.69
C LEU A 9 -12.35 8.35 5.08
N ASN A 10 -13.16 9.02 5.91
CA ASN A 10 -14.36 9.77 5.55
C ASN A 10 -15.33 8.99 4.62
N PRO A 11 -15.75 7.77 5.00
CA PRO A 11 -16.68 7.00 4.19
C PRO A 11 -18.09 7.59 4.30
N ARG A 12 -18.88 7.39 3.25
CA ARG A 12 -20.31 7.69 3.21
C ARG A 12 -21.11 6.45 3.59
N THR A 13 -22.36 6.61 3.95
CA THR A 13 -23.27 5.50 4.31
C THR A 13 -23.53 4.52 3.17
N ASP A 14 -23.38 4.96 1.92
CA ASP A 14 -23.52 4.14 0.71
C ASP A 14 -22.20 3.50 0.22
N ASP A 15 -21.07 3.82 0.86
CA ASP A 15 -19.79 3.21 0.52
C ASP A 15 -19.69 1.76 1.03
N VAL A 16 -18.94 0.97 0.26
CA VAL A 16 -18.39 -0.32 0.72
C VAL A 16 -16.93 -0.11 1.11
N VAL A 17 -16.63 -0.43 2.36
CA VAL A 17 -15.29 -0.23 2.95
C VAL A 17 -14.70 -1.58 3.34
N VAL A 18 -13.41 -1.74 3.15
CA VAL A 18 -12.67 -2.96 3.52
C VAL A 18 -11.74 -2.69 4.69
N GLU A 19 -11.80 -3.52 5.72
CA GLU A 19 -10.81 -3.57 6.80
C GLU A 19 -9.86 -4.74 6.62
N ILE A 20 -8.56 -4.46 6.70
CA ILE A 20 -7.48 -5.44 6.55
C ILE A 20 -6.91 -5.79 7.92
N GLY A 21 -7.08 -7.06 8.37
CA GLY A 21 -6.61 -7.51 9.67
C GLY A 21 -7.39 -6.87 10.81
N CYS A 22 -8.69 -7.17 10.90
CA CYS A 22 -9.58 -6.50 11.86
C CYS A 22 -9.34 -6.95 13.31
N GLY A 23 -8.67 -8.09 13.54
CA GLY A 23 -8.35 -8.59 14.86
C GLY A 23 -9.62 -8.73 15.73
N LYS A 24 -9.58 -8.16 16.92
CA LYS A 24 -10.71 -8.14 17.86
C LYS A 24 -11.76 -7.05 17.60
N GLY A 25 -11.65 -6.32 16.46
CA GLY A 25 -12.60 -5.30 16.04
C GLY A 25 -12.38 -3.91 16.64
N PHE A 26 -11.18 -3.59 17.13
CA PHE A 26 -10.92 -2.30 17.76
C PHE A 26 -11.15 -1.11 16.81
N LEU A 27 -10.59 -1.15 15.60
CA LEU A 27 -10.76 -0.08 14.59
C LEU A 27 -12.15 -0.17 13.94
N THR A 28 -12.65 -1.39 13.73
CA THR A 28 -13.96 -1.70 13.14
C THR A 28 -15.08 -0.88 13.77
N ARG A 29 -15.12 -0.82 15.10
CA ARG A 29 -16.20 -0.11 15.84
C ARG A 29 -16.31 1.36 15.49
N PHE A 30 -15.21 2.03 15.19
CA PHE A 30 -15.24 3.46 14.84
C PHE A 30 -15.79 3.70 13.43
N VAL A 31 -15.49 2.82 12.49
CA VAL A 31 -15.96 2.93 11.10
C VAL A 31 -17.38 2.40 10.97
N ALA A 32 -17.73 1.32 11.68
CA ALA A 32 -19.08 0.73 11.65
C ALA A 32 -20.18 1.69 12.11
N GLN A 33 -19.89 2.59 13.06
CA GLN A 33 -20.82 3.62 13.55
C GLN A 33 -21.26 4.61 12.47
N ILE A 34 -20.52 4.75 11.39
CA ILE A 34 -20.86 5.65 10.26
C ILE A 34 -22.04 5.08 9.46
N GLY A 35 -22.24 3.74 9.50
CA GLY A 35 -23.36 3.07 8.82
C GLY A 35 -23.04 2.61 7.38
N CYS A 36 -21.80 2.75 6.91
CA CYS A 36 -21.36 2.19 5.62
C CYS A 36 -21.29 0.65 5.69
N LYS A 37 -21.39 -0.03 4.55
CA LYS A 37 -21.13 -1.48 4.50
C LYS A 37 -19.65 -1.75 4.73
N LEU A 38 -19.34 -2.59 5.72
CA LEU A 38 -17.97 -2.89 6.12
C LEU A 38 -17.67 -4.38 5.93
N ILE A 39 -16.63 -4.70 5.17
CA ILE A 39 -16.12 -6.06 4.96
C ILE A 39 -14.79 -6.17 5.69
N CYS A 40 -14.72 -6.99 6.74
CA CYS A 40 -13.56 -7.16 7.59
C CYS A 40 -12.88 -8.49 7.32
N TYR A 41 -11.60 -8.46 6.98
CA TYR A 41 -10.79 -9.65 6.77
C TYR A 41 -9.89 -9.93 7.97
N GLU A 42 -9.86 -11.17 8.43
CA GLU A 42 -8.96 -11.65 9.50
C GLU A 42 -8.50 -13.07 9.17
N VAL A 43 -7.22 -13.35 9.34
CA VAL A 43 -6.64 -14.66 9.07
C VAL A 43 -6.71 -15.60 10.28
N ASP A 44 -6.73 -15.04 11.47
CA ASP A 44 -6.82 -15.81 12.71
C ASP A 44 -8.28 -16.14 13.07
N GLU A 45 -8.70 -17.35 12.73
CA GLU A 45 -10.04 -17.85 13.01
C GLU A 45 -10.40 -17.83 14.49
N SER A 46 -9.40 -17.93 15.40
CA SER A 46 -9.62 -17.92 16.84
C SER A 46 -10.19 -16.60 17.36
N LEU A 47 -10.02 -15.50 16.61
CA LEU A 47 -10.53 -14.18 16.95
C LEU A 47 -12.00 -13.95 16.55
N GLY A 48 -12.57 -14.84 15.73
CA GLY A 48 -13.91 -14.66 15.16
C GLY A 48 -15.03 -14.45 16.19
N GLU A 49 -15.06 -15.26 17.25
CA GLU A 49 -16.08 -15.16 18.30
C GLU A 49 -15.89 -13.91 19.19
N GLU A 50 -14.65 -13.52 19.45
CA GLU A 50 -14.35 -12.28 20.19
C GLU A 50 -14.70 -11.05 19.34
N PHE A 51 -14.38 -11.08 18.04
CA PHE A 51 -14.79 -10.02 17.11
C PHE A 51 -16.30 -9.82 17.11
N LYS A 52 -17.11 -10.87 16.93
CA LYS A 52 -18.58 -10.77 16.89
C LYS A 52 -19.16 -10.18 18.17
N ARG A 53 -18.59 -10.53 19.34
CA ARG A 53 -19.01 -9.93 20.63
C ARG A 53 -18.67 -8.46 20.74
N ASN A 54 -17.51 -8.05 20.18
CA ASN A 54 -17.02 -6.68 20.26
C ASN A 54 -17.64 -5.75 19.20
N VAL A 55 -18.17 -6.32 18.11
CA VAL A 55 -18.65 -5.60 16.92
C VAL A 55 -20.08 -6.04 16.60
N PRO A 56 -21.08 -5.67 17.43
CA PRO A 56 -22.47 -6.06 17.24
C PRO A 56 -23.19 -5.13 16.24
N PHE A 57 -22.63 -4.93 15.04
CA PHE A 57 -23.16 -4.04 14.01
C PHE A 57 -23.63 -4.85 12.81
N GLU A 58 -24.87 -4.64 12.34
CA GLU A 58 -25.47 -5.35 11.22
C GLU A 58 -24.84 -5.01 9.86
N ASN A 59 -24.22 -3.83 9.75
CA ASN A 59 -23.53 -3.37 8.54
C ASN A 59 -22.09 -3.92 8.41
N VAL A 60 -21.67 -4.83 9.32
CA VAL A 60 -20.32 -5.41 9.34
C VAL A 60 -20.36 -6.89 8.97
N GLU A 61 -19.60 -7.26 7.97
CA GLU A 61 -19.39 -8.64 7.51
C GLU A 61 -17.96 -9.09 7.87
N LEU A 62 -17.80 -10.09 8.72
CA LEU A 62 -16.50 -10.71 9.02
C LEU A 62 -16.23 -11.85 8.04
N ARG A 63 -15.06 -11.83 7.42
CA ARG A 63 -14.53 -12.90 6.58
C ARG A 63 -13.21 -13.43 7.14
N LEU A 64 -13.24 -14.67 7.60
CA LEU A 64 -12.06 -15.37 8.11
C LEU A 64 -11.26 -15.91 6.92
N LYS A 65 -10.42 -15.04 6.33
CA LYS A 65 -9.65 -15.31 5.11
C LYS A 65 -8.40 -14.42 5.06
N ASP A 66 -7.31 -14.93 4.47
CA ASP A 66 -6.13 -14.09 4.18
C ASP A 66 -6.49 -13.02 3.13
N PHE A 67 -6.31 -11.76 3.49
CA PHE A 67 -6.56 -10.64 2.58
C PHE A 67 -5.69 -10.70 1.32
N LEU A 68 -4.51 -11.31 1.38
CA LEU A 68 -3.64 -11.48 0.21
C LEU A 68 -4.24 -12.39 -0.87
N GLU A 69 -5.22 -13.23 -0.51
CA GLU A 69 -5.92 -14.15 -1.42
C GLU A 69 -7.28 -13.61 -1.91
N VAL A 70 -7.62 -12.36 -1.58
CA VAL A 70 -8.90 -11.74 -1.94
C VAL A 70 -8.88 -11.31 -3.41
N ASP A 71 -9.96 -11.60 -4.13
CA ASP A 71 -10.17 -11.17 -5.50
C ASP A 71 -11.00 -9.89 -5.60
N VAL A 72 -10.89 -9.19 -6.73
CA VAL A 72 -11.65 -7.95 -7.01
C VAL A 72 -13.16 -8.17 -6.89
N GLU A 73 -13.66 -9.32 -7.36
CA GLU A 73 -15.10 -9.64 -7.31
C GLU A 73 -15.61 -9.77 -5.87
N GLU A 74 -14.77 -10.21 -4.92
CA GLU A 74 -15.15 -10.36 -3.51
C GLU A 74 -15.38 -9.01 -2.82
N ILE A 75 -14.76 -7.95 -3.31
CA ILE A 75 -14.84 -6.60 -2.75
C ILE A 75 -15.52 -5.62 -3.70
N LYS A 76 -16.36 -6.13 -4.59
CA LYS A 76 -17.02 -5.33 -5.63
C LYS A 76 -17.69 -4.08 -5.07
N GLY A 77 -17.32 -2.92 -5.63
CA GLY A 77 -17.81 -1.61 -5.20
C GLY A 77 -17.02 -0.99 -4.05
N ALA A 78 -16.06 -1.71 -3.44
CA ALA A 78 -15.21 -1.13 -2.40
C ALA A 78 -14.14 -0.21 -3.02
N ARG A 79 -14.14 1.05 -2.62
CA ARG A 79 -13.14 2.04 -3.05
C ARG A 79 -12.20 2.45 -1.92
N LEU A 80 -12.61 2.18 -0.69
CA LEU A 80 -11.92 2.59 0.53
C LEU A 80 -11.43 1.36 1.29
N CYS A 81 -10.22 1.42 1.82
CA CYS A 81 -9.77 0.42 2.77
C CYS A 81 -8.96 1.02 3.92
N TYR A 82 -8.89 0.30 5.02
CA TYR A 82 -8.07 0.65 6.16
C TYR A 82 -7.59 -0.61 6.90
N GLY A 83 -6.65 -0.44 7.80
CA GLY A 83 -6.21 -1.54 8.65
C GLY A 83 -4.95 -1.26 9.43
N SER A 84 -4.71 -2.10 10.45
CA SER A 84 -3.45 -2.15 11.20
C SER A 84 -2.63 -3.33 10.70
N ILE A 85 -1.63 -3.04 9.88
CA ILE A 85 -0.94 -4.06 9.07
C ILE A 85 0.23 -4.68 9.82
N PRO A 86 0.31 -6.02 9.92
CA PRO A 86 1.50 -6.69 10.43
C PRO A 86 2.75 -6.29 9.64
N TYR A 87 3.83 -5.93 10.34
CA TYR A 87 5.01 -5.31 9.71
C TYR A 87 5.66 -6.19 8.64
N GLN A 88 5.64 -7.52 8.84
CA GLN A 88 6.26 -8.50 7.95
C GLN A 88 5.60 -8.57 6.57
N ILE A 89 4.32 -8.21 6.47
CA ILE A 89 3.56 -8.31 5.23
C ILE A 89 3.20 -6.94 4.62
N SER A 90 3.70 -5.83 5.22
CA SER A 90 3.34 -4.47 4.77
C SER A 90 3.56 -4.25 3.27
N SER A 91 4.69 -4.73 2.71
CA SER A 91 4.97 -4.62 1.27
C SER A 91 3.98 -5.41 0.42
N LYS A 92 3.59 -6.61 0.87
CA LYS A 92 2.61 -7.44 0.17
C LYS A 92 1.23 -6.78 0.18
N ILE A 93 0.85 -6.17 1.30
CA ILE A 93 -0.42 -5.43 1.42
C ILE A 93 -0.43 -4.20 0.51
N ILE A 94 0.65 -3.41 0.45
CA ILE A 94 0.72 -2.27 -0.50
C ILE A 94 0.53 -2.76 -1.94
N ARG A 95 1.21 -3.84 -2.34
CA ARG A 95 1.01 -4.43 -3.67
C ARG A 95 -0.45 -4.87 -3.89
N LYS A 96 -1.05 -5.55 -2.90
CA LYS A 96 -2.43 -6.04 -2.99
C LYS A 96 -3.46 -4.91 -3.09
N VAL A 97 -3.31 -3.82 -2.35
CA VAL A 97 -4.21 -2.66 -2.46
C VAL A 97 -4.06 -1.93 -3.81
N ILE A 98 -2.87 -1.99 -4.44
CA ILE A 98 -2.69 -1.52 -5.82
C ILE A 98 -3.49 -2.41 -6.79
N GLU A 99 -3.32 -3.72 -6.69
CA GLU A 99 -3.98 -4.74 -7.52
C GLU A 99 -5.51 -4.64 -7.44
N LEU A 100 -6.05 -4.56 -6.22
CA LEU A 100 -7.48 -4.49 -5.97
C LEU A 100 -8.12 -3.13 -6.33
N GLY A 101 -7.32 -2.11 -6.65
CA GLY A 101 -7.84 -0.88 -7.22
C GLY A 101 -8.39 0.14 -6.22
N PHE A 102 -8.12 0.02 -4.92
CA PHE A 102 -8.60 1.00 -3.94
C PHE A 102 -8.21 2.43 -4.27
N GLU A 103 -9.15 3.36 -4.11
CA GLU A 103 -8.94 4.78 -4.37
C GLU A 103 -8.26 5.50 -3.19
N ARG A 104 -8.63 5.12 -1.96
CA ARG A 104 -8.04 5.66 -0.73
C ARG A 104 -7.86 4.56 0.31
N CYS A 105 -6.67 4.55 0.94
CA CYS A 105 -6.38 3.63 2.03
C CYS A 105 -5.80 4.41 3.22
N ILE A 106 -6.24 4.06 4.45
CA ILE A 106 -5.63 4.54 5.70
C ILE A 106 -5.03 3.34 6.42
N LEU A 107 -3.71 3.23 6.39
CA LEU A 107 -3.01 2.08 6.95
C LEU A 107 -2.14 2.47 8.14
N ILE A 108 -2.11 1.62 9.16
CA ILE A 108 -1.16 1.72 10.26
C ILE A 108 -0.05 0.70 9.98
N VAL A 109 1.15 1.20 9.76
CA VAL A 109 2.33 0.40 9.41
C VAL A 109 3.51 0.77 10.30
N GLN A 110 4.60 -0.02 10.24
CA GLN A 110 5.82 0.33 10.95
C GLN A 110 6.32 1.73 10.53
N LYS A 111 6.74 2.55 11.52
CA LYS A 111 7.20 3.93 11.27
C LYS A 111 8.29 4.01 10.19
N GLU A 112 9.31 3.16 10.26
CA GLU A 112 10.41 3.14 9.27
C GLU A 112 9.92 2.77 7.86
N PHE A 113 8.93 1.89 7.76
CA PHE A 113 8.32 1.54 6.48
C PHE A 113 7.57 2.73 5.89
N ALA A 114 6.79 3.44 6.71
CA ALA A 114 6.10 4.66 6.30
C ALA A 114 7.08 5.73 5.81
N GLU A 115 8.17 5.96 6.56
CA GLU A 115 9.21 6.91 6.18
C GLU A 115 9.87 6.57 4.84
N LYS A 116 10.10 5.28 4.57
CA LYS A 116 10.62 4.81 3.27
C LYS A 116 9.63 5.06 2.13
N LEU A 117 8.32 4.87 2.36
CA LEU A 117 7.30 5.09 1.33
C LEU A 117 7.18 6.56 0.89
N ILE A 118 7.43 7.52 1.79
CA ILE A 118 7.31 8.96 1.51
C ILE A 118 8.65 9.61 1.11
N MET A 119 9.76 8.85 1.06
CA MET A 119 11.07 9.43 0.78
C MET A 119 11.05 10.21 -0.53
N GLY A 120 11.37 11.52 -0.44
CA GLY A 120 11.56 12.40 -1.58
C GLY A 120 13.00 12.42 -2.09
N ARG A 121 13.25 13.20 -3.16
CA ARG A 121 14.58 13.36 -3.83
C ARG A 121 15.72 13.74 -2.87
N ASP A 122 15.42 14.44 -1.79
CA ASP A 122 16.43 14.97 -0.87
C ASP A 122 17.00 13.91 0.12
N ARG A 123 16.37 12.75 0.21
CA ARG A 123 16.83 11.63 1.04
C ARG A 123 17.16 10.43 0.13
N ARG A 124 18.41 10.36 -0.26
CA ARG A 124 18.99 9.31 -1.11
C ARG A 124 18.70 7.92 -0.55
N ARG A 125 18.00 7.08 -1.29
CA ARG A 125 17.80 5.63 -1.20
C ARG A 125 16.33 5.23 -1.34
N HIS A 126 15.76 5.52 -2.49
CA HIS A 126 14.51 4.90 -2.88
C HIS A 126 14.68 3.38 -2.96
N THR A 127 13.68 2.68 -2.50
CA THR A 127 13.57 1.24 -2.66
C THR A 127 12.55 0.93 -3.75
N LEU A 128 12.54 -0.32 -4.23
CA LEU A 128 11.49 -0.78 -5.13
C LEU A 128 10.09 -0.41 -4.60
N MET A 129 9.84 -0.65 -3.30
CA MET A 129 8.54 -0.35 -2.68
C MET A 129 8.23 1.13 -2.58
N THR A 130 9.25 1.98 -2.40
CA THR A 130 9.09 3.43 -2.45
C THR A 130 8.58 3.86 -3.83
N VAL A 131 9.24 3.38 -4.88
CA VAL A 131 8.90 3.72 -6.26
C VAL A 131 7.53 3.13 -6.63
N LEU A 132 7.29 1.85 -6.34
CA LEU A 132 6.01 1.20 -6.62
C LEU A 132 4.85 1.95 -5.94
N GLY A 133 4.96 2.21 -4.63
CA GLY A 133 3.93 2.92 -3.88
C GLY A 133 3.69 4.33 -4.40
N GLN A 134 4.75 5.10 -4.68
CA GLN A 134 4.64 6.47 -5.19
C GLN A 134 4.19 6.55 -6.65
N THR A 135 4.37 5.49 -7.44
CA THR A 135 3.81 5.43 -8.80
C THR A 135 2.29 5.41 -8.75
N TYR A 136 1.71 4.57 -7.91
CA TYR A 136 0.25 4.37 -7.86
C TYR A 136 -0.47 5.28 -6.88
N PHE A 137 0.23 5.82 -5.85
CA PHE A 137 -0.39 6.63 -4.80
C PHE A 137 0.35 7.93 -4.52
N ASN A 138 -0.40 8.97 -4.14
CA ASN A 138 0.11 10.03 -3.29
C ASN A 138 0.13 9.50 -1.87
N VAL A 139 1.32 9.45 -1.27
CA VAL A 139 1.53 8.88 0.06
C VAL A 139 1.84 9.98 1.05
N SER A 140 1.15 10.00 2.19
CA SER A 140 1.41 10.94 3.28
C SER A 140 1.39 10.23 4.63
N ILE A 141 2.21 10.70 5.58
CA ILE A 141 2.11 10.30 6.99
C ILE A 141 1.16 11.26 7.68
N LEU A 142 0.06 10.72 8.19
CA LEU A 142 -0.94 11.49 8.94
C LEU A 142 -0.48 11.76 10.37
N ARG A 143 0.05 10.71 11.03
CA ARG A 143 0.60 10.82 12.39
C ARG A 143 1.47 9.65 12.78
N ARG A 144 2.31 9.84 13.80
CA ARG A 144 2.97 8.75 14.53
C ARG A 144 1.98 8.07 15.48
N VAL A 145 2.01 6.75 15.54
CA VAL A 145 1.22 5.93 16.48
C VAL A 145 2.20 5.24 17.43
N PRO A 146 2.29 5.69 18.70
CA PRO A 146 3.16 5.09 19.69
C PRO A 146 2.83 3.62 19.92
N LYS A 147 3.84 2.80 20.20
CA LYS A 147 3.68 1.36 20.47
C LYS A 147 2.71 1.04 21.61
N GLY A 148 2.57 1.94 22.59
CA GLY A 148 1.61 1.80 23.69
C GLY A 148 0.12 1.88 23.29
N CYS A 149 -0.18 2.21 22.02
CA CYS A 149 -1.56 2.20 21.49
C CYS A 149 -2.03 0.81 21.06
N PHE A 150 -1.20 -0.22 21.20
CA PHE A 150 -1.49 -1.59 20.76
C PHE A 150 -1.46 -2.58 21.92
N GLU A 151 -2.22 -3.65 21.79
CA GLU A 151 -2.26 -4.78 22.73
C GLU A 151 -2.19 -6.11 21.94
N PRO A 152 -1.10 -6.88 22.08
CA PRO A 152 0.14 -6.53 22.79
C PRO A 152 0.95 -5.43 22.09
N PRO A 153 1.78 -4.66 22.83
CA PRO A 153 2.56 -3.58 22.24
C PRO A 153 3.67 -4.15 21.33
N PRO A 154 3.85 -3.60 20.12
CA PRO A 154 4.94 -3.98 19.24
C PRO A 154 6.29 -3.46 19.76
N ARG A 155 7.39 -3.94 19.17
CA ARG A 155 8.75 -3.53 19.56
C ARG A 155 9.07 -2.07 19.20
N VAL A 156 8.46 -1.55 18.15
CA VAL A 156 8.73 -0.23 17.58
C VAL A 156 7.43 0.54 17.34
N ASP A 157 7.54 1.84 17.17
CA ASP A 157 6.38 2.68 16.86
C ASP A 157 5.87 2.44 15.44
N SER A 158 4.61 2.76 15.25
CA SER A 158 3.92 2.78 13.98
C SER A 158 3.72 4.20 13.45
N ALA A 159 3.26 4.29 12.22
CA ALA A 159 2.72 5.51 11.64
C ALA A 159 1.41 5.18 10.92
N MET A 160 0.46 6.09 11.01
CA MET A 160 -0.73 6.10 10.20
C MET A 160 -0.41 6.82 8.90
N ILE A 161 -0.58 6.13 7.78
CA ILE A 161 -0.35 6.66 6.43
C ILE A 161 -1.65 6.74 5.66
N GLU A 162 -1.73 7.71 4.78
CA GLU A 162 -2.77 7.82 3.77
C GLU A 162 -2.18 7.53 2.39
N LEU A 163 -2.88 6.73 1.62
CA LEU A 163 -2.61 6.41 0.22
C LEU A 163 -3.81 6.90 -0.60
N VAL A 164 -3.59 7.88 -1.48
CA VAL A 164 -4.61 8.38 -2.41
C VAL A 164 -4.20 8.01 -3.83
N ARG A 165 -5.04 7.22 -4.52
CA ARG A 165 -4.72 6.66 -5.83
C ARG A 165 -4.52 7.73 -6.89
N LYS A 166 -3.45 7.57 -7.67
CA LYS A 166 -3.20 8.36 -8.88
C LYS A 166 -3.89 7.71 -10.08
N ARG A 167 -4.18 8.50 -11.10
CA ARG A 167 -4.69 8.00 -12.38
C ARG A 167 -3.54 7.44 -13.22
N VAL A 168 -3.12 6.22 -12.90
CA VAL A 168 -2.06 5.51 -13.61
C VAL A 168 -2.64 4.19 -14.11
N GLN A 169 -2.48 3.93 -15.40
CA GLN A 169 -2.86 2.67 -16.04
C GLN A 169 -1.58 1.97 -16.49
N LEU A 170 -1.15 0.96 -15.75
CA LEU A 170 0.02 0.14 -16.04
C LEU A 170 -0.32 -1.31 -15.74
N ASP A 171 0.24 -2.22 -16.51
CA ASP A 171 0.33 -3.62 -16.10
C ASP A 171 1.19 -3.72 -14.83
N LEU A 172 0.54 -4.04 -13.71
CA LEU A 172 1.19 -4.09 -12.41
C LEU A 172 2.31 -5.14 -12.38
N ASP A 173 2.06 -6.32 -12.95
CA ASP A 173 3.02 -7.43 -12.92
C ASP A 173 4.24 -7.13 -13.79
N GLY A 174 4.02 -6.61 -15.00
CA GLY A 174 5.11 -6.19 -15.88
C GLY A 174 5.93 -5.04 -15.29
N TYR A 175 5.27 -4.05 -14.69
CA TYR A 175 5.97 -2.94 -14.02
C TYR A 175 6.76 -3.42 -12.80
N GLU A 176 6.20 -4.31 -11.98
CA GLU A 176 6.91 -4.87 -10.82
C GLU A 176 8.12 -5.72 -11.26
N GLN A 177 8.01 -6.50 -12.32
CA GLN A 177 9.14 -7.26 -12.89
C GLN A 177 10.26 -6.33 -13.38
N PHE A 178 9.89 -5.24 -14.06
CA PHE A 178 10.84 -4.21 -14.45
C PHE A 178 11.53 -3.59 -13.23
N LEU A 179 10.79 -3.21 -12.20
CA LEU A 179 11.35 -2.66 -10.96
C LEU A 179 12.30 -3.66 -10.28
N LYS A 180 11.97 -4.94 -10.25
CA LYS A 180 12.84 -5.99 -9.71
C LYS A 180 14.18 -6.05 -10.45
N LYS A 181 14.16 -5.97 -11.79
CA LYS A 181 15.39 -5.91 -12.61
C LYS A 181 16.18 -4.63 -12.33
N LEU A 182 15.52 -3.48 -12.32
CA LEU A 182 16.15 -2.17 -12.13
C LEU A 182 16.80 -2.04 -10.74
N PHE A 183 16.15 -2.51 -9.68
CA PHE A 183 16.58 -2.36 -8.29
C PHE A 183 17.45 -3.53 -7.77
N VAL A 184 17.90 -4.47 -8.61
CA VAL A 184 18.87 -5.51 -8.22
C VAL A 184 20.14 -4.89 -7.62
N ARG A 185 20.60 -3.76 -8.19
CA ARG A 185 21.82 -3.06 -7.76
C ARG A 185 21.56 -1.56 -7.60
N PRO A 186 20.81 -1.14 -6.53
CA PRO A 186 20.30 0.22 -6.40
C PRO A 186 21.39 1.31 -6.32
N ASN A 187 22.62 0.95 -5.95
CA ASN A 187 23.74 1.87 -5.84
C ASN A 187 24.53 2.06 -7.15
N ARG A 188 24.22 1.32 -8.21
CA ARG A 188 24.87 1.47 -9.54
C ARG A 188 24.29 2.66 -10.29
N SER A 189 25.10 3.20 -11.23
CA SER A 189 24.64 4.25 -12.13
C SER A 189 23.54 3.75 -13.06
N VAL A 190 22.59 4.61 -13.36
CA VAL A 190 21.48 4.35 -14.29
C VAL A 190 22.03 3.83 -15.63
N LYS A 191 23.03 4.53 -16.21
CA LYS A 191 23.69 4.12 -17.46
C LYS A 191 24.13 2.66 -17.47
N ALA A 192 24.81 2.22 -16.41
CA ALA A 192 25.34 0.87 -16.33
C ALA A 192 24.23 -0.19 -16.25
N VAL A 193 23.13 0.10 -15.50
CA VAL A 193 22.02 -0.82 -15.35
C VAL A 193 21.17 -0.89 -16.61
N LEU A 194 20.86 0.24 -17.24
CA LEU A 194 20.10 0.28 -18.50
C LEU A 194 20.81 -0.44 -19.63
N LYS A 195 22.15 -0.30 -19.71
CA LYS A 195 22.95 -1.07 -20.68
C LYS A 195 22.84 -2.58 -20.47
N GLU A 196 22.83 -3.04 -19.22
CA GLU A 196 22.65 -4.48 -18.89
C GLU A 196 21.23 -4.98 -19.18
N MET A 197 20.24 -4.08 -19.15
CA MET A 197 18.82 -4.38 -19.44
C MET A 197 18.49 -4.22 -20.92
N ASP A 198 19.45 -3.86 -21.77
CA ASP A 198 19.26 -3.57 -23.20
C ASP A 198 18.19 -2.50 -23.48
N VAL A 199 18.13 -1.49 -22.61
CA VAL A 199 17.23 -0.34 -22.73
C VAL A 199 17.97 0.79 -23.43
N ALA A 200 17.31 1.42 -24.41
CA ALA A 200 17.85 2.59 -25.11
C ALA A 200 18.27 3.69 -24.11
N GLN A 201 19.45 4.27 -24.32
CA GLN A 201 20.06 5.21 -23.40
C GLN A 201 19.14 6.39 -23.08
N CYS A 202 18.93 6.65 -21.80
CA CYS A 202 18.21 7.80 -21.28
C CYS A 202 19.24 8.83 -20.82
N GLU A 203 19.73 9.69 -21.72
CA GLU A 203 20.80 10.67 -21.48
C GLU A 203 20.57 11.57 -20.25
N ILE A 204 19.29 11.75 -19.86
CA ILE A 204 18.89 12.69 -18.81
C ILE A 204 19.30 12.23 -17.39
N PHE A 205 19.52 10.91 -17.15
CA PHE A 205 19.75 10.36 -15.79
C PHE A 205 21.04 9.52 -15.68
N GLU A 206 21.91 9.54 -16.69
CA GLU A 206 23.05 8.61 -16.80
C GLU A 206 23.99 8.60 -15.59
N ASN A 207 24.17 9.74 -14.95
CA ASN A 207 25.09 9.92 -13.82
C ASN A 207 24.43 9.70 -12.44
N GLU A 208 23.09 9.53 -12.41
CA GLU A 208 22.37 9.23 -11.17
C GLU A 208 22.50 7.74 -10.81
N ARG A 209 22.30 7.42 -9.54
CA ARG A 209 22.16 6.02 -9.10
C ARG A 209 20.70 5.60 -9.22
N ILE A 210 20.45 4.32 -9.37
CA ILE A 210 19.07 3.79 -9.39
C ILE A 210 18.29 4.20 -8.14
N SER A 211 18.92 4.15 -6.96
CA SER A 211 18.31 4.55 -5.69
C SER A 211 17.98 6.04 -5.57
N ASP A 212 18.50 6.88 -6.47
CA ASP A 212 18.27 8.33 -6.44
C ASP A 212 17.11 8.74 -7.37
N LEU A 213 16.63 7.81 -8.22
CA LEU A 213 15.53 8.05 -9.16
C LEU A 213 14.20 8.22 -8.45
N SER A 214 13.43 9.24 -8.83
CA SER A 214 12.04 9.39 -8.42
C SER A 214 11.13 8.38 -9.14
N ALA A 215 9.92 8.15 -8.61
CA ALA A 215 8.93 7.32 -9.27
C ALA A 215 8.59 7.79 -10.70
N GLU A 216 8.56 9.11 -10.93
CA GLU A 216 8.31 9.71 -12.24
C GLU A 216 9.45 9.43 -13.22
N GLN A 217 10.71 9.54 -12.77
CA GLN A 217 11.88 9.21 -13.61
C GLN A 217 11.89 7.72 -13.96
N VAL A 218 11.61 6.86 -13.00
CA VAL A 218 11.51 5.41 -13.22
C VAL A 218 10.38 5.06 -14.19
N LEU A 219 9.23 5.75 -14.09
CA LEU A 219 8.12 5.56 -15.02
C LEU A 219 8.48 5.96 -16.46
N ASN A 220 9.25 7.04 -16.62
CA ASN A 220 9.77 7.44 -17.92
C ASN A 220 10.71 6.39 -18.52
N ILE A 221 11.57 5.76 -17.70
CA ILE A 221 12.43 4.67 -18.15
C ILE A 221 11.58 3.43 -18.52
N TYR A 222 10.57 3.10 -17.72
CA TYR A 222 9.68 1.98 -17.98
C TYR A 222 8.95 2.10 -19.32
N SER A 223 8.41 3.28 -19.63
CA SER A 223 7.69 3.51 -20.89
C SER A 223 8.56 3.26 -22.13
N ARG A 224 9.86 3.53 -22.05
CA ARG A 224 10.82 3.22 -23.12
C ARG A 224 11.10 1.73 -23.20
N TRP A 225 11.38 1.10 -22.07
CA TRP A 225 11.65 -0.33 -22.00
C TRP A 225 10.48 -1.18 -22.50
N SER A 226 9.23 -0.81 -22.17
CA SER A 226 8.04 -1.53 -22.62
C SER A 226 7.81 -1.41 -24.13
N ASN A 227 8.13 -0.25 -24.71
CA ASN A 227 8.03 -0.05 -26.16
C ASN A 227 9.09 -0.87 -26.94
N ASP A 228 10.32 -0.96 -26.43
CA ASP A 228 11.40 -1.71 -27.07
C ASP A 228 11.16 -3.24 -27.04
N GLU A 229 10.52 -3.77 -26.00
CA GLU A 229 10.17 -5.20 -25.91
C GLU A 229 8.84 -5.57 -26.63
N GLY A 230 8.16 -4.61 -27.28
CA GLY A 230 6.86 -4.84 -27.95
C GLY A 230 5.74 -5.23 -26.97
N ARG A 231 5.92 -4.96 -25.68
CA ARG A 231 4.93 -5.17 -24.62
C ARG A 231 4.12 -3.87 -24.50
N ALA A 232 2.97 -3.83 -25.18
CA ALA A 232 2.07 -2.68 -25.14
C ALA A 232 1.69 -2.31 -23.70
N LEU A 233 1.62 -1.00 -23.46
CA LEU A 233 1.05 -0.40 -22.24
C LEU A 233 -0.43 -0.77 -22.07
#